data_4a6305f7e6248a671d1584bcd1b82fbe
#
_entry.id   4a6305f7e6248a671d1584bcd1b82fbe
#
_cell.length_a   1.000
_cell.length_b   1.000
_cell.length_c   1.000
_cell.angle_alpha   90.00
_cell.angle_beta   90.00
_cell.angle_gamma   90.00
#
_symmetry.space_group_name_H-M   'P 1'
#
loop_
_entity.id
_entity.type
_entity.pdbx_description
1 polymer ?
#
loop_
_entity_poly.entity_id
_entity_poly.type
_entity_poly.pdbx_seq_one_letter_code
_entity_poly.pdbx_strand_id
1 'polypeptide(L)'
;MRLITGFLTLIMVWPVALIAETEQERLADSSQVLEEILNIPDALPKELINKAECVVVLPSVKKFALGFGGSYGRGALVCRTGKNFTGPWGAPAMYRLEGGSIGLQLGGNATDFLLLVMNPRGVESLLRSKVKLGADAVVAAGPKGRAAMAATDAYMRAEILTYSRSRGLFAGVSLEGSTLRQDSKSNETLYGHKITAQEIVGGGKGGGGQRLVSVLQQASPRNESDPVSLK
;
A
#
# COMPACT_ATOMS: atom_id res chain seq x y z
N MET A 1 -0.85 -9.90 71.58
CA MET A 1 -1.92 -9.99 70.54
C MET A 1 -1.78 -8.79 69.60
N ARG A 2 -1.10 -8.96 68.45
CA ARG A 2 -0.85 -7.86 67.47
C ARG A 2 -1.78 -8.15 66.30
N LEU A 3 -2.76 -7.23 66.08
CA LEU A 3 -3.64 -7.24 64.91
C LEU A 3 -2.83 -6.69 63.72
N ILE A 4 -2.68 -7.50 62.66
CA ILE A 4 -2.16 -7.09 61.38
C ILE A 4 -3.34 -6.71 60.50
N THR A 5 -3.52 -5.40 60.29
CA THR A 5 -4.52 -4.82 59.40
C THR A 5 -3.96 -4.93 57.96
N GLY A 6 -4.42 -5.87 57.16
CA GLY A 6 -4.07 -5.99 55.74
C GLY A 6 -4.80 -4.93 54.93
N PHE A 7 -4.06 -4.05 54.30
CA PHE A 7 -4.57 -3.08 53.33
C PHE A 7 -4.73 -3.77 51.97
N LEU A 8 -5.97 -4.02 51.60
CA LEU A 8 -6.32 -4.58 50.28
C LEU A 8 -6.37 -3.43 49.27
N THR A 9 -5.31 -3.22 48.49
CA THR A 9 -5.27 -2.24 47.39
C THR A 9 -6.04 -2.79 46.21
N LEU A 10 -7.22 -2.23 45.95
CA LEU A 10 -8.03 -2.50 44.77
C LEU A 10 -7.41 -1.81 43.57
N ILE A 11 -6.75 -2.59 42.68
CA ILE A 11 -6.20 -2.07 41.42
C ILE A 11 -7.40 -1.92 40.44
N MET A 12 -7.85 -0.68 40.24
CA MET A 12 -8.81 -0.32 39.19
C MET A 12 -8.09 -0.42 37.83
N VAL A 13 -8.32 -1.51 37.11
CA VAL A 13 -7.92 -1.64 35.71
C VAL A 13 -8.94 -0.89 34.85
N TRP A 14 -8.60 0.30 34.41
CA TRP A 14 -9.40 1.04 33.44
C TRP A 14 -9.26 0.35 32.07
N PRO A 15 -10.37 -0.01 31.37
CA PRO A 15 -10.28 -0.53 30.03
C PRO A 15 -9.76 0.58 29.10
N VAL A 16 -8.55 0.42 28.58
CA VAL A 16 -8.05 1.23 27.47
C VAL A 16 -8.83 0.80 26.25
N ALA A 17 -9.80 1.58 25.81
CA ALA A 17 -10.47 1.38 24.55
C ALA A 17 -9.43 1.51 23.42
N LEU A 18 -9.07 0.40 22.82
CA LEU A 18 -8.30 0.39 21.58
C LEU A 18 -9.18 1.01 20.48
N ILE A 19 -8.98 2.30 20.21
CA ILE A 19 -9.63 2.97 19.09
C ILE A 19 -9.02 2.37 17.83
N ALA A 20 -9.83 1.66 17.05
CA ALA A 20 -9.40 1.13 15.76
C ALA A 20 -9.24 2.32 14.80
N GLU A 21 -8.13 2.34 14.06
CA GLU A 21 -7.85 3.30 13.00
C GLU A 21 -9.01 3.34 11.97
N THR A 22 -9.49 4.53 11.68
CA THR A 22 -10.55 4.74 10.69
C THR A 22 -10.03 4.69 9.26
N GLU A 23 -10.92 4.50 8.27
CA GLU A 23 -10.56 4.51 6.86
C GLU A 23 -10.00 5.87 6.42
N GLN A 24 -10.50 6.98 7.00
CA GLN A 24 -10.02 8.33 6.71
C GLN A 24 -8.61 8.58 7.27
N GLU A 25 -8.34 8.13 8.48
CA GLU A 25 -6.99 8.19 9.08
C GLU A 25 -6.00 7.40 8.22
N ARG A 26 -6.38 6.20 7.77
CA ARG A 26 -5.55 5.36 6.89
C ARG A 26 -5.25 6.00 5.54
N LEU A 27 -6.22 6.73 4.96
CA LEU A 27 -5.99 7.54 3.76
C LEU A 27 -5.07 8.72 4.03
N ALA A 28 -5.16 9.34 5.21
CA ALA A 28 -4.27 10.41 5.63
C ALA A 28 -2.84 9.89 5.81
N ASP A 29 -2.66 8.74 6.47
CA ASP A 29 -1.36 8.09 6.66
C ASP A 29 -0.76 7.65 5.32
N SER A 30 -1.58 7.11 4.40
CA SER A 30 -1.14 6.79 3.03
C SER A 30 -0.65 8.03 2.29
N SER A 31 -1.32 9.18 2.46
CA SER A 31 -0.91 10.45 1.87
C SER A 31 0.44 10.90 2.42
N GLN A 32 0.60 10.85 3.75
CA GLN A 32 1.83 11.25 4.43
C GLN A 32 3.01 10.36 4.00
N VAL A 33 2.82 9.04 4.01
CA VAL A 33 3.86 8.09 3.57
C VAL A 33 4.30 8.36 2.14
N LEU A 34 3.35 8.61 1.25
CA LEU A 34 3.66 8.92 -0.15
C LEU A 34 4.43 10.24 -0.28
N GLU A 35 3.98 11.31 0.39
CA GLU A 35 4.69 12.61 0.41
C GLU A 35 6.13 12.45 0.92
N GLU A 36 6.32 11.72 2.01
CA GLU A 36 7.64 11.49 2.59
C GLU A 36 8.55 10.69 1.64
N ILE A 37 8.02 9.68 0.93
CA ILE A 37 8.79 8.93 -0.07
C ILE A 37 9.19 9.82 -1.25
N LEU A 38 8.26 10.64 -1.77
CA LEU A 38 8.50 11.53 -2.88
C LEU A 38 9.50 12.64 -2.56
N ASN A 39 9.61 13.03 -1.30
CA ASN A 39 10.57 14.03 -0.82
C ASN A 39 11.97 13.46 -0.53
N ILE A 40 12.18 12.14 -0.58
CA ILE A 40 13.53 11.57 -0.44
C ILE A 40 14.28 11.76 -1.76
N PRO A 41 15.42 12.48 -1.78
CA PRO A 41 16.20 12.68 -2.99
C PRO A 41 16.61 11.34 -3.64
N ASP A 42 16.41 11.23 -4.94
CA ASP A 42 16.75 10.05 -5.76
C ASP A 42 16.16 8.71 -5.23
N ALA A 43 15.09 8.75 -4.42
CA ALA A 43 14.47 7.53 -3.93
C ALA A 43 13.66 6.83 -5.03
N LEU A 44 12.64 7.52 -5.54
CA LEU A 44 11.74 7.01 -6.56
C LEU A 44 12.00 7.72 -7.88
N PRO A 45 12.44 7.01 -8.95
CA PRO A 45 12.59 7.61 -10.26
C PRO A 45 11.26 8.19 -10.76
N LYS A 46 11.28 9.47 -11.16
CA LYS A 46 10.08 10.19 -11.57
C LYS A 46 9.41 9.55 -12.79
N GLU A 47 10.21 8.97 -13.65
CA GLU A 47 9.77 8.26 -14.85
C GLU A 47 8.91 7.03 -14.51
N LEU A 48 9.19 6.36 -13.40
CA LEU A 48 8.41 5.18 -12.98
C LEU A 48 7.04 5.55 -12.45
N ILE A 49 6.93 6.60 -11.63
CA ILE A 49 5.62 7.04 -11.14
C ILE A 49 4.79 7.67 -12.28
N ASN A 50 5.43 8.31 -13.26
CA ASN A 50 4.76 8.85 -14.45
C ASN A 50 4.19 7.74 -15.36
N LYS A 51 4.83 6.57 -15.37
CA LYS A 51 4.37 5.41 -16.14
C LYS A 51 3.43 4.49 -15.36
N ALA A 52 3.23 4.74 -14.06
CA ALA A 52 2.35 3.90 -13.25
C ALA A 52 0.88 4.14 -13.58
N GLU A 53 0.16 3.05 -13.81
CA GLU A 53 -1.30 3.04 -13.99
C GLU A 53 -2.03 3.17 -12.65
N CYS A 54 -1.50 2.50 -11.63
CA CYS A 54 -2.00 2.56 -10.26
C CYS A 54 -0.84 2.62 -9.27
N VAL A 55 -1.14 3.15 -8.09
CA VAL A 55 -0.25 3.19 -6.93
C VAL A 55 -0.96 2.58 -5.74
N VAL A 56 -0.27 1.68 -5.02
CA VAL A 56 -0.74 1.16 -3.72
C VAL A 56 0.19 1.68 -2.64
N VAL A 57 -0.37 2.28 -1.61
CA VAL A 57 0.36 2.73 -0.42
C VAL A 57 -0.15 1.97 0.79
N LEU A 58 0.74 1.30 1.50
CA LEU A 58 0.45 0.49 2.67
C LEU A 58 1.28 1.01 3.86
N PRO A 59 0.74 1.93 4.66
CA PRO A 59 1.42 2.45 5.84
C PRO A 59 1.59 1.38 6.91
N SER A 60 2.69 1.44 7.64
CA SER A 60 2.92 0.73 8.90
C SER A 60 2.55 -0.76 8.89
N VAL A 61 2.90 -1.46 7.81
CA VAL A 61 2.72 -2.92 7.73
C VAL A 61 3.51 -3.58 8.84
N LYS A 62 2.80 -4.30 9.69
CA LYS A 62 3.37 -4.98 10.87
C LYS A 62 3.85 -6.37 10.47
N LYS A 63 5.08 -6.70 10.89
CA LYS A 63 5.64 -8.05 10.80
C LYS A 63 5.72 -8.63 12.20
N PHE A 64 5.25 -9.83 12.35
CA PHE A 64 5.36 -10.59 13.61
C PHE A 64 5.87 -11.99 13.30
N ALA A 65 6.78 -12.49 14.12
CA ALA A 65 7.30 -13.84 13.98
C ALA A 65 7.65 -14.44 15.36
N LEU A 66 7.02 -15.58 15.65
CA LEU A 66 7.32 -16.45 16.78
C LEU A 66 7.34 -17.89 16.26
N GLY A 67 8.41 -18.26 15.51
CA GLY A 67 8.52 -19.56 14.84
C GLY A 67 7.83 -19.57 13.46
N PHE A 68 6.56 -19.21 13.39
CA PHE A 68 5.87 -18.84 12.16
C PHE A 68 5.65 -17.34 12.15
N GLY A 69 5.97 -16.68 11.03
CA GLY A 69 5.84 -15.24 10.89
C GLY A 69 4.69 -14.86 9.97
N GLY A 70 4.13 -13.70 10.21
CA GLY A 70 3.13 -13.08 9.35
C GLY A 70 3.41 -11.60 9.13
N SER A 71 2.91 -11.07 8.04
CA SER A 71 2.83 -9.63 7.81
C SER A 71 1.38 -9.25 7.55
N TYR A 72 0.97 -8.13 8.10
CA TYR A 72 -0.35 -7.57 7.91
C TYR A 72 -0.28 -6.05 7.86
N GLY A 73 -0.91 -5.47 6.87
CA GLY A 73 -1.05 -4.03 6.74
C GLY A 73 -2.26 -3.66 5.89
N ARG A 74 -2.73 -2.45 6.06
CA ARG A 74 -3.85 -1.87 5.31
C ARG A 74 -3.40 -0.57 4.67
N GLY A 75 -4.05 -0.19 3.58
CA GLY A 75 -3.78 1.06 2.89
C GLY A 75 -4.71 1.26 1.72
N ALA A 76 -4.27 2.00 0.71
CA ALA A 76 -5.09 2.40 -0.41
C ALA A 76 -4.43 2.11 -1.76
N LEU A 77 -5.26 1.72 -2.72
CA LEU A 77 -4.98 1.71 -4.15
C LEU A 77 -5.60 2.95 -4.78
N VAL A 78 -4.85 3.66 -5.59
CA VAL A 78 -5.35 4.75 -6.46
C VAL A 78 -4.90 4.45 -7.87
N CYS A 79 -5.83 4.45 -8.82
CA CYS A 79 -5.54 4.26 -10.24
C CYS A 79 -5.85 5.53 -11.04
N ARG A 80 -5.20 5.68 -12.18
CA ARG A 80 -5.59 6.68 -13.16
C ARG A 80 -6.94 6.31 -13.77
N THR A 81 -7.69 7.31 -14.18
CA THR A 81 -9.01 7.16 -14.82
C THR A 81 -8.90 7.13 -16.35
N GLY A 82 -10.03 6.93 -16.98
CA GLY A 82 -10.16 6.99 -18.44
C GLY A 82 -9.71 5.72 -19.15
N LYS A 83 -9.92 5.70 -20.47
CA LYS A 83 -9.51 4.57 -21.30
C LYS A 83 -7.98 4.48 -21.29
N ASN A 84 -7.46 3.27 -21.07
CA ASN A 84 -6.02 3.01 -20.98
C ASN A 84 -5.32 3.88 -19.91
N PHE A 85 -5.98 4.21 -18.82
CA PHE A 85 -5.40 4.95 -17.69
C PHE A 85 -4.76 6.32 -18.08
N THR A 86 -5.28 6.97 -19.12
CA THR A 86 -4.73 8.24 -19.62
C THR A 86 -5.26 9.47 -18.89
N GLY A 87 -6.27 9.29 -18.04
CA GLY A 87 -6.90 10.36 -17.27
C GLY A 87 -6.15 10.71 -15.97
N PRO A 88 -6.72 11.62 -15.17
CA PRO A 88 -6.20 11.98 -13.86
C PRO A 88 -6.33 10.81 -12.87
N TRP A 89 -5.66 10.93 -11.72
CA TRP A 89 -5.81 9.97 -10.63
C TRP A 89 -7.25 9.96 -10.08
N GLY A 90 -7.79 8.76 -9.89
CA GLY A 90 -9.16 8.52 -9.48
C GLY A 90 -9.36 8.38 -7.98
N ALA A 91 -10.52 7.89 -7.59
CA ALA A 91 -10.89 7.66 -6.20
C ALA A 91 -10.12 6.49 -5.58
N PRO A 92 -9.80 6.54 -4.27
CA PRO A 92 -9.03 5.49 -3.59
C PRO A 92 -9.88 4.28 -3.25
N ALA A 93 -9.37 3.07 -3.48
CA ALA A 93 -9.93 1.81 -3.00
C ALA A 93 -9.09 1.26 -1.85
N MET A 94 -9.74 0.78 -0.79
CA MET A 94 -9.05 0.23 0.37
C MET A 94 -8.56 -1.19 0.10
N TYR A 95 -7.30 -1.44 0.46
CA TYR A 95 -6.61 -2.71 0.28
C TYR A 95 -5.91 -3.15 1.56
N ARG A 96 -5.62 -4.45 1.66
CA ARG A 96 -4.80 -5.02 2.72
C ARG A 96 -3.77 -5.99 2.15
N LEU A 97 -2.60 -6.01 2.77
CA LEU A 97 -1.52 -6.95 2.51
C LEU A 97 -1.51 -8.00 3.61
N GLU A 98 -1.49 -9.26 3.20
CA GLU A 98 -1.36 -10.42 4.08
C GLU A 98 -0.17 -11.24 3.58
N GLY A 99 0.78 -11.57 4.46
CA GLY A 99 1.95 -12.37 4.09
C GLY A 99 2.26 -13.39 5.17
N GLY A 100 2.67 -14.59 4.75
CA GLY A 100 3.26 -15.59 5.63
C GLY A 100 4.79 -15.60 5.44
N SER A 101 5.55 -15.65 6.51
CA SER A 101 6.99 -15.87 6.47
C SER A 101 7.39 -16.95 7.47
N ILE A 102 8.27 -17.84 7.05
CA ILE A 102 8.92 -18.80 7.95
C ILE A 102 10.27 -18.20 8.30
N GLY A 103 10.51 -17.92 9.57
CA GLY A 103 11.80 -17.39 10.04
C GLY A 103 11.74 -16.78 11.43
N LEU A 104 12.85 -16.86 12.14
CA LEU A 104 13.09 -16.23 13.43
C LEU A 104 13.42 -14.75 13.23
N GLN A 105 12.40 -13.88 13.24
CA GLN A 105 12.61 -12.44 13.43
C GLN A 105 11.87 -12.00 14.68
N LEU A 106 12.60 -11.86 15.77
CA LEU A 106 12.13 -11.20 16.98
C LEU A 106 12.14 -9.68 16.72
N GLY A 107 10.97 -9.08 16.67
CA GLY A 107 10.84 -7.63 16.60
C GLY A 107 9.66 -7.17 15.74
N GLY A 108 8.75 -6.41 16.33
CA GLY A 108 7.66 -5.72 15.64
C GLY A 108 8.17 -4.48 14.92
N ASN A 109 8.68 -4.62 13.70
CA ASN A 109 9.01 -3.46 12.87
C ASN A 109 7.82 -3.11 11.99
N ALA A 110 7.38 -1.86 12.06
CA ALA A 110 6.47 -1.28 11.08
C ALA A 110 7.27 -0.87 9.84
N THR A 111 6.76 -1.22 8.67
CA THR A 111 7.38 -0.90 7.39
C THR A 111 6.29 -0.37 6.45
N ASP A 112 6.54 0.75 5.82
CA ASP A 112 5.68 1.26 4.78
C ASP A 112 6.03 0.61 3.44
N PHE A 113 5.01 0.29 2.65
CA PHE A 113 5.22 -0.21 1.29
C PHE A 113 4.56 0.70 0.26
N LEU A 114 5.26 0.88 -0.83
CA LEU A 114 4.77 1.53 -2.04
C LEU A 114 4.86 0.53 -3.19
N LEU A 115 3.75 0.31 -3.90
CA LEU A 115 3.70 -0.53 -5.07
C LEU A 115 3.29 0.34 -6.27
N LEU A 116 4.05 0.27 -7.35
CA LEU A 116 3.72 0.89 -8.63
C LEU A 116 3.23 -0.21 -9.58
N VAL A 117 2.03 -0.06 -10.10
CA VAL A 117 1.44 -0.96 -11.08
C VAL A 117 1.74 -0.40 -12.46
N MET A 118 2.54 -1.11 -13.24
CA MET A 118 3.22 -0.56 -14.42
C MET A 118 2.48 -0.81 -15.73
N ASN A 119 1.46 -1.67 -15.74
CA ASN A 119 0.73 -2.02 -16.95
C ASN A 119 -0.69 -2.52 -16.66
N PRO A 120 -1.57 -2.59 -17.69
CA PRO A 120 -2.96 -3.02 -17.50
C PRO A 120 -3.12 -4.45 -16.96
N ARG A 121 -2.17 -5.37 -17.21
CA ARG A 121 -2.23 -6.73 -16.66
C ARG A 121 -2.07 -6.71 -15.14
N GLY A 122 -1.16 -5.90 -14.63
CA GLY A 122 -1.00 -5.68 -13.20
C GLY A 122 -2.26 -5.09 -12.57
N VAL A 123 -2.91 -4.13 -13.24
CA VAL A 123 -4.19 -3.57 -12.79
C VAL A 123 -5.28 -4.64 -12.77
N GLU A 124 -5.44 -5.40 -13.84
CA GLU A 124 -6.43 -6.48 -13.91
C GLU A 124 -6.22 -7.51 -12.79
N SER A 125 -4.97 -7.88 -12.53
CA SER A 125 -4.64 -8.79 -11.44
C SER A 125 -5.03 -8.21 -10.08
N LEU A 126 -4.75 -6.92 -9.81
CA LEU A 126 -5.10 -6.26 -8.56
C LEU A 126 -6.60 -6.07 -8.37
N LEU A 127 -7.35 -5.87 -9.45
CA LEU A 127 -8.81 -5.69 -9.39
C LEU A 127 -9.57 -7.00 -9.11
N ARG A 128 -8.92 -8.16 -9.11
CA ARG A 128 -9.46 -9.40 -8.58
C ARG A 128 -9.66 -9.28 -7.07
N SER A 129 -10.50 -10.13 -6.49
CA SER A 129 -10.78 -10.10 -5.04
C SER A 129 -9.53 -10.32 -4.18
N LYS A 130 -8.56 -11.06 -4.69
CA LYS A 130 -7.23 -11.28 -4.11
C LYS A 130 -6.22 -11.59 -5.21
N VAL A 131 -4.96 -11.20 -4.99
CA VAL A 131 -3.81 -11.50 -5.85
C VAL A 131 -2.63 -11.97 -4.99
N LYS A 132 -2.04 -13.11 -5.34
CA LYS A 132 -0.80 -13.58 -4.75
C LYS A 132 0.36 -13.04 -5.56
N LEU A 133 1.13 -12.15 -4.95
CA LEU A 133 2.27 -11.48 -5.57
C LEU A 133 3.37 -12.50 -5.91
N GLY A 134 3.89 -12.44 -7.10
CA GLY A 134 4.86 -13.41 -7.66
C GLY A 134 4.25 -14.66 -8.26
N ALA A 135 2.95 -14.95 -8.04
CA ALA A 135 2.24 -16.07 -8.64
C ALA A 135 1.15 -15.62 -9.62
N ASP A 136 0.29 -14.68 -9.17
CA ASP A 136 -0.83 -14.16 -9.97
C ASP A 136 -0.46 -12.86 -10.72
N ALA A 137 0.60 -12.18 -10.29
CA ALA A 137 1.15 -10.98 -10.90
C ALA A 137 2.68 -11.00 -10.81
N VAL A 138 3.36 -10.58 -11.87
CA VAL A 138 4.83 -10.49 -11.91
C VAL A 138 5.28 -9.29 -11.09
N VAL A 139 6.00 -9.56 -10.01
CA VAL A 139 6.45 -8.56 -9.04
C VAL A 139 7.97 -8.49 -9.04
N ALA A 140 8.51 -7.27 -9.00
CA ALA A 140 9.95 -7.06 -8.86
C ALA A 140 10.24 -5.98 -7.81
N ALA A 141 11.42 -6.07 -7.18
CA ALA A 141 11.96 -5.00 -6.36
C ALA A 141 12.18 -3.77 -7.24
N GLY A 142 11.62 -2.63 -6.85
CA GLY A 142 11.75 -1.40 -7.64
C GLY A 142 13.19 -0.87 -7.64
N PRO A 143 13.67 -0.29 -8.74
CA PRO A 143 15.01 0.29 -8.82
C PRO A 143 15.08 1.61 -8.04
N LYS A 144 16.27 1.95 -7.51
CA LYS A 144 16.53 3.18 -6.76
C LYS A 144 17.59 4.03 -7.47
N GLY A 145 17.38 5.34 -7.48
CA GLY A 145 18.35 6.31 -8.00
C GLY A 145 18.48 6.31 -9.53
N ARG A 146 19.40 7.15 -10.03
CA ARG A 146 19.61 7.35 -11.48
C ARG A 146 20.18 6.11 -12.20
N ALA A 147 20.89 5.24 -11.49
CA ALA A 147 21.40 3.98 -12.03
C ALA A 147 20.30 3.00 -12.44
N ALA A 148 19.09 3.21 -11.94
CA ALA A 148 17.91 2.43 -12.32
C ALA A 148 17.51 2.58 -13.79
N MET A 149 17.88 3.68 -14.42
CA MET A 149 17.57 3.95 -15.83
C MET A 149 18.31 3.02 -16.81
N ALA A 150 19.46 2.47 -16.39
CA ALA A 150 20.27 1.58 -17.23
C ALA A 150 19.78 0.13 -17.27
N ALA A 151 18.93 -0.28 -16.32
CA ALA A 151 18.40 -1.66 -16.22
C ALA A 151 16.94 -1.76 -16.69
N THR A 152 16.54 -0.96 -17.65
CA THR A 152 15.16 -0.69 -18.06
C THR A 152 14.38 -1.93 -18.47
N ASP A 153 15.00 -2.91 -19.16
CA ASP A 153 14.27 -4.04 -19.74
C ASP A 153 13.75 -5.04 -18.70
N ALA A 154 14.47 -5.25 -17.59
CA ALA A 154 14.03 -6.17 -16.54
C ALA A 154 12.85 -5.59 -15.73
N TYR A 155 12.88 -4.28 -15.47
CA TYR A 155 11.82 -3.59 -14.72
C TYR A 155 10.58 -3.32 -15.56
N MET A 156 10.74 -3.13 -16.89
CA MET A 156 9.62 -2.96 -17.81
C MET A 156 8.78 -4.24 -18.01
N ARG A 157 9.33 -5.41 -17.64
CA ARG A 157 8.58 -6.67 -17.66
C ARG A 157 7.78 -6.94 -16.39
N ALA A 158 8.09 -6.24 -15.29
CA ALA A 158 7.34 -6.37 -14.06
C ALA A 158 5.96 -5.71 -14.21
N GLU A 159 4.94 -6.39 -13.74
CA GLU A 159 3.59 -5.83 -13.65
C GLU A 159 3.48 -4.88 -12.44
N ILE A 160 4.23 -5.19 -11.38
CA ILE A 160 4.23 -4.42 -10.13
C ILE A 160 5.67 -4.24 -9.65
N LEU A 161 6.08 -2.99 -9.45
CA LEU A 161 7.33 -2.63 -8.78
C LEU A 161 7.06 -2.35 -7.30
N THR A 162 7.87 -2.90 -6.42
CA THR A 162 7.65 -2.82 -4.98
C THR A 162 8.80 -2.16 -4.25
N TYR A 163 8.46 -1.29 -3.32
CA TYR A 163 9.38 -0.53 -2.48
C TYR A 163 8.98 -0.63 -1.02
N SER A 164 9.97 -0.51 -0.14
CA SER A 164 9.74 -0.36 1.30
C SER A 164 10.43 0.86 1.86
N ARG A 165 9.84 1.42 2.90
CA ARG A 165 10.46 2.45 3.74
C ARG A 165 10.40 2.00 5.20
N SER A 166 11.55 1.94 5.85
CA SER A 166 11.66 1.60 7.26
C SER A 166 12.79 2.41 7.91
N ARG A 167 12.51 3.08 9.01
CA ARG A 167 13.49 3.89 9.77
C ARG A 167 14.29 4.87 8.89
N GLY A 168 13.63 5.55 7.95
CA GLY A 168 14.28 6.50 7.04
C GLY A 168 15.04 5.88 5.85
N LEU A 169 15.14 4.55 5.78
CA LEU A 169 15.73 3.85 4.64
C LEU A 169 14.62 3.51 3.64
N PHE A 170 14.84 3.87 2.37
CA PHE A 170 13.98 3.52 1.25
C PHE A 170 14.72 2.59 0.29
N ALA A 171 14.10 1.49 -0.09
CA ALA A 171 14.69 0.51 -1.01
C ALA A 171 13.61 -0.27 -1.77
N GLY A 172 13.96 -0.77 -2.97
CA GLY A 172 13.20 -1.81 -3.63
C GLY A 172 13.27 -3.12 -2.84
N VAL A 173 12.15 -3.80 -2.73
CA VAL A 173 12.03 -5.07 -1.99
C VAL A 173 11.16 -6.05 -2.76
N SER A 174 11.36 -7.35 -2.58
CA SER A 174 10.42 -8.34 -3.09
C SER A 174 9.30 -8.56 -2.07
N LEU A 175 8.06 -8.55 -2.56
CA LEU A 175 6.86 -8.93 -1.82
C LEU A 175 6.27 -10.27 -2.33
N GLU A 176 7.06 -11.07 -3.04
CA GLU A 176 6.65 -12.38 -3.50
C GLU A 176 6.14 -13.26 -2.36
N GLY A 177 5.09 -14.01 -2.64
CA GLY A 177 4.42 -14.86 -1.66
C GLY A 177 3.41 -14.13 -0.77
N SER A 178 3.43 -12.78 -0.72
CA SER A 178 2.38 -12.01 -0.05
C SER A 178 1.10 -11.98 -0.89
N THR A 179 -0.02 -11.80 -0.22
CA THR A 179 -1.34 -11.65 -0.84
C THR A 179 -1.82 -10.23 -0.66
N LEU A 180 -2.15 -9.56 -1.74
CA LEU A 180 -2.85 -8.29 -1.74
C LEU A 180 -4.34 -8.54 -1.99
N ARG A 181 -5.20 -7.94 -1.19
CA ARG A 181 -6.63 -8.20 -1.22
C ARG A 181 -7.42 -6.92 -1.07
N GLN A 182 -8.54 -6.81 -1.79
CA GLN A 182 -9.51 -5.75 -1.54
C GLN A 182 -10.01 -5.81 -0.09
N ASP A 183 -10.07 -4.67 0.60
CA ASP A 183 -10.72 -4.55 1.90
C ASP A 183 -12.17 -4.10 1.70
N SER A 184 -13.03 -5.05 1.32
CA SER A 184 -14.42 -4.79 0.95
C SER A 184 -15.21 -4.12 2.06
N LYS A 185 -14.92 -4.46 3.34
CA LYS A 185 -15.58 -3.82 4.48
C LYS A 185 -15.17 -2.35 4.62
N SER A 186 -13.89 -2.05 4.48
CA SER A 186 -13.40 -0.67 4.50
C SER A 186 -13.89 0.11 3.29
N ASN A 187 -14.00 -0.50 2.12
CA ASN A 187 -14.62 0.14 0.96
C ASN A 187 -16.10 0.45 1.21
N GLU A 188 -16.87 -0.50 1.75
CA GLU A 188 -18.27 -0.28 2.12
C GLU A 188 -18.43 0.86 3.15
N THR A 189 -17.58 0.90 4.18
CA THR A 189 -17.56 1.97 5.17
C THR A 189 -17.25 3.32 4.54
N LEU A 190 -16.23 3.37 3.67
CA LEU A 190 -15.72 4.60 3.05
C LEU A 190 -16.73 5.20 2.06
N TYR A 191 -17.44 4.35 1.32
CA TYR A 191 -18.39 4.77 0.26
C TYR A 191 -19.86 4.77 0.72
N GLY A 192 -20.18 4.22 1.89
CA GLY A 192 -21.52 4.13 2.43
C GLY A 192 -22.42 3.03 1.81
N HIS A 193 -21.87 2.24 0.89
CA HIS A 193 -22.57 1.13 0.25
C HIS A 193 -21.56 0.07 -0.22
N LYS A 194 -22.03 -1.14 -0.50
CA LYS A 194 -21.19 -2.21 -1.06
C LYS A 194 -20.68 -1.78 -2.44
N ILE A 195 -19.37 -1.76 -2.57
CA ILE A 195 -18.68 -1.37 -3.81
C ILE A 195 -17.37 -2.14 -3.93
N THR A 196 -17.05 -2.59 -5.12
CA THR A 196 -15.80 -3.28 -5.44
C THR A 196 -14.71 -2.29 -5.85
N ALA A 197 -13.43 -2.68 -5.74
CA ALA A 197 -12.33 -1.86 -6.23
C ALA A 197 -12.44 -1.61 -7.75
N GLN A 198 -12.98 -2.57 -8.51
CA GLN A 198 -13.20 -2.42 -9.95
C GLN A 198 -14.22 -1.29 -10.25
N GLU A 199 -15.30 -1.21 -9.50
CA GLU A 199 -16.30 -0.15 -9.63
C GLU A 199 -15.74 1.21 -9.22
N ILE A 200 -14.93 1.25 -8.14
CA ILE A 200 -14.26 2.47 -7.67
C ILE A 200 -13.31 3.00 -8.75
N VAL A 201 -12.42 2.14 -9.28
CA VAL A 201 -11.46 2.50 -10.32
C VAL A 201 -12.18 2.84 -11.64
N GLY A 202 -13.30 2.19 -11.94
CA GLY A 202 -14.13 2.44 -13.14
C GLY A 202 -14.87 3.77 -13.13
N GLY A 203 -14.77 4.58 -12.08
CA GLY A 203 -15.41 5.89 -12.01
C GLY A 203 -16.23 6.13 -10.73
N GLY A 204 -15.95 5.38 -9.66
CA GLY A 204 -16.54 5.62 -8.35
C GLY A 204 -16.32 7.06 -7.89
N LYS A 205 -17.37 7.67 -7.33
CA LYS A 205 -17.32 9.05 -6.80
C LYS A 205 -17.42 9.01 -5.29
N GLY A 206 -16.68 9.90 -4.61
CA GLY A 206 -16.68 9.98 -3.14
C GLY A 206 -15.53 9.22 -2.51
N GLY A 207 -15.71 8.68 -1.31
CA GLY A 207 -14.72 7.87 -0.60
C GLY A 207 -13.62 8.66 0.13
N GLY A 208 -13.53 9.97 -0.04
CA GLY A 208 -12.47 10.76 0.62
C GLY A 208 -11.11 10.62 -0.04
N GLY A 209 -10.02 10.83 0.73
CA GLY A 209 -8.65 10.66 0.25
C GLY A 209 -8.16 11.73 -0.74
N GLN A 210 -8.79 12.91 -0.76
CA GLN A 210 -8.45 14.01 -1.68
C GLN A 210 -6.97 14.40 -1.59
N ARG A 211 -6.38 14.35 -0.37
CA ARG A 211 -4.95 14.64 -0.18
C ARG A 211 -4.09 13.61 -0.92
N LEU A 212 -4.38 12.31 -0.81
CA LEU A 212 -3.64 11.25 -1.50
C LEU A 212 -3.70 11.43 -3.02
N VAL A 213 -4.90 11.68 -3.56
CA VAL A 213 -5.09 11.95 -4.99
C VAL A 213 -4.36 13.22 -5.42
N SER A 214 -4.41 14.28 -4.61
CA SER A 214 -3.71 15.55 -4.90
C SER A 214 -2.19 15.37 -4.93
N VAL A 215 -1.63 14.62 -3.99
CA VAL A 215 -0.18 14.29 -3.96
C VAL A 215 0.23 13.54 -5.23
N LEU A 216 -0.54 12.52 -5.62
CA LEU A 216 -0.29 11.79 -6.87
C LEU A 216 -0.42 12.69 -8.10
N GLN A 217 -1.44 13.54 -8.14
CA GLN A 217 -1.66 14.45 -9.26
C GLN A 217 -0.55 15.50 -9.41
N GLN A 218 0.01 15.98 -8.30
CA GLN A 218 1.15 16.89 -8.31
C GLN A 218 2.45 16.20 -8.72
N ALA A 219 2.69 14.99 -8.20
CA ALA A 219 3.89 14.22 -8.49
C ALA A 219 3.94 13.71 -9.94
N SER A 220 2.79 13.30 -10.46
CA SER A 220 2.64 12.66 -11.76
C SER A 220 1.31 13.04 -12.42
N PRO A 221 1.22 14.24 -13.02
CA PRO A 221 -0.01 14.79 -13.58
C PRO A 221 -0.50 14.07 -14.84
N ARG A 222 0.38 13.37 -15.55
CA ARG A 222 0.07 12.66 -16.79
C ARG A 222 0.62 11.24 -16.78
N ASN A 223 -0.07 10.33 -17.47
CA ASN A 223 0.47 9.01 -17.75
C ASN A 223 1.46 9.09 -18.93
N GLU A 224 2.68 8.60 -18.71
CA GLU A 224 3.73 8.53 -19.71
C GLU A 224 4.08 7.07 -20.07
N SER A 225 3.17 6.12 -19.76
CA SER A 225 3.37 4.73 -20.16
C SER A 225 3.39 4.58 -21.68
N ASP A 226 4.17 3.59 -22.15
CA ASP A 226 4.28 3.34 -23.58
C ASP A 226 2.91 2.85 -24.12
N PRO A 227 2.35 3.48 -25.16
CA PRO A 227 1.10 3.04 -25.79
C PRO A 227 1.12 1.58 -26.28
N VAL A 228 2.31 1.01 -26.54
CA VAL A 228 2.47 -0.39 -26.93
C VAL A 228 2.29 -1.33 -25.73
N SER A 229 2.68 -0.91 -24.53
CA SER A 229 2.47 -1.67 -23.29
C SER A 229 1.02 -1.67 -22.82
N LEU A 230 0.19 -0.79 -23.39
CA LEU A 230 -1.23 -0.62 -23.11
C LEU A 230 -2.14 -1.51 -24.00
N LYS A 231 -1.57 -2.29 -24.92
CA LYS A 231 -2.27 -3.27 -25.74
C LYS A 231 -2.12 -4.67 -25.18
#